data_64b0a0a79ac4d3602cefba630fce6eea
#
_entry.id   64b0a0a79ac4d3602cefba630fce6eea
#
_cell.length_a   1.000
_cell.length_b   1.000
_cell.length_c   1.000
_cell.angle_alpha   90.00
_cell.angle_beta   90.00
_cell.angle_gamma   90.00
#
_symmetry.space_group_name_H-M   'P 1'
#
loop_
_entity.id
_entity.type
_entity.pdbx_description
1 polymer ?
#
loop_
_entity_poly.entity_id
_entity_poly.type
_entity_poly.pdbx_seq_one_letter_code
_entity_poly.pdbx_strand_id
1 'polypeptide(L)'
;RHYWRRQFFPNYKANRKKSRADSGFDWNSIFEALHQVRAELSEHFPYPVIDVDGAEADDVIGALAEYSQTSNLDGLLPSAEPFLVLSGDHDFNQLQKWSNVKQYAPVQKKFVKLTDKPEAVLMEHIIMGDKGDGVPNILSDDDTFVTGSRQRPMKKDKVAEWKHQKPEDFITSDEMWRNFQ
;
A
#
# COMPACT_ATOMS: atom_id res chain seq x y z
N ARG A 1 -13.00 11.30 -0.35
CA ARG A 1 -11.61 11.76 -0.56
C ARG A 1 -11.24 11.66 -2.03
N HIS A 2 -10.49 12.63 -2.51
CA HIS A 2 -9.89 12.63 -3.85
C HIS A 2 -8.48 12.03 -3.71
N TYR A 3 -8.29 10.78 -4.13
CA TYR A 3 -6.97 10.13 -4.09
C TYR A 3 -6.16 10.51 -5.32
N TRP A 4 -4.90 10.89 -5.17
CA TRP A 4 -4.01 11.24 -6.27
C TRP A 4 -3.82 10.06 -7.26
N ARG A 5 -3.84 8.81 -6.77
CA ARG A 5 -3.73 7.58 -7.58
C ARG A 5 -4.81 7.47 -8.66
N ARG A 6 -5.98 8.11 -8.47
CA ARG A 6 -7.05 8.10 -9.49
C ARG A 6 -6.73 8.92 -10.73
N GLN A 7 -5.69 9.73 -10.71
CA GLN A 7 -5.20 10.41 -11.91
C GLN A 7 -4.54 9.43 -12.87
N PHE A 8 -3.95 8.35 -12.35
CA PHE A 8 -3.29 7.30 -13.12
C PHE A 8 -4.18 6.08 -13.31
N PHE A 9 -4.90 5.68 -12.26
CA PHE A 9 -5.82 4.55 -12.27
C PHE A 9 -7.21 4.98 -11.77
N PRO A 10 -8.13 5.38 -12.69
CA PRO A 10 -9.46 5.90 -12.31
C PRO A 10 -10.30 4.94 -11.46
N ASN A 11 -10.11 3.63 -11.65
CA ASN A 11 -10.82 2.57 -10.93
C ASN A 11 -10.27 2.30 -9.51
N TYR A 12 -9.23 2.99 -9.08
CA TYR A 12 -8.64 2.84 -7.76
C TYR A 12 -9.70 2.96 -6.65
N LYS A 13 -9.85 1.89 -5.86
CA LYS A 13 -10.83 1.78 -4.74
C LYS A 13 -12.30 2.00 -5.16
N ALA A 14 -12.64 1.85 -6.45
CA ALA A 14 -14.02 2.02 -6.93
C ALA A 14 -14.96 0.93 -6.38
N ASN A 15 -14.46 -0.30 -6.23
CA ASN A 15 -15.17 -1.44 -5.64
C ASN A 15 -15.62 -1.21 -4.20
N ARG A 16 -14.93 -0.37 -3.43
CA ARG A 16 -15.25 -0.08 -2.01
C ARG A 16 -16.60 0.60 -1.84
N LYS A 17 -17.08 1.36 -2.84
CA LYS A 17 -18.41 1.99 -2.77
C LYS A 17 -19.51 0.93 -2.69
N LYS A 18 -19.44 -0.09 -3.54
CA LYS A 18 -20.39 -1.21 -3.54
C LYS A 18 -20.29 -2.01 -2.23
N SER A 19 -19.08 -2.39 -1.81
CA SER A 19 -18.87 -3.14 -0.57
C SER A 19 -19.44 -2.42 0.66
N ARG A 20 -19.33 -1.08 0.71
CA ARG A 20 -19.92 -0.30 1.80
C ARG A 20 -21.45 -0.30 1.76
N ALA A 21 -22.03 -0.13 0.57
CA ALA A 21 -23.49 -0.19 0.41
C ALA A 21 -24.05 -1.56 0.83
N ASP A 22 -23.34 -2.63 0.52
CA ASP A 22 -23.76 -4.00 0.81
C ASP A 22 -23.50 -4.42 2.27
N SER A 23 -22.72 -3.65 3.04
CA SER A 23 -22.29 -4.01 4.40
C SER A 23 -23.35 -3.82 5.48
N GLY A 24 -24.38 -3.01 5.21
CA GLY A 24 -25.44 -2.68 6.18
C GLY A 24 -25.00 -1.71 7.32
N PHE A 25 -23.76 -1.21 7.31
CA PHE A 25 -23.28 -0.25 8.30
C PHE A 25 -23.62 1.20 7.91
N ASP A 26 -23.88 2.04 8.90
CA ASP A 26 -23.92 3.49 8.70
C ASP A 26 -22.50 4.07 8.60
N TRP A 27 -21.99 4.06 7.38
CA TRP A 27 -20.65 4.57 7.09
C TRP A 27 -20.49 6.08 7.35
N ASN A 28 -21.58 6.85 7.32
CA ASN A 28 -21.48 8.28 7.61
C ASN A 28 -21.15 8.49 9.10
N SER A 29 -21.92 7.88 10.00
CA SER A 29 -21.63 7.92 11.43
C SER A 29 -20.22 7.37 11.77
N ILE A 30 -19.77 6.30 11.08
CA ILE A 30 -18.42 5.77 11.28
C ILE A 30 -17.36 6.81 10.88
N PHE A 31 -17.52 7.47 9.73
CA PHE A 31 -16.55 8.49 9.30
C PHE A 31 -16.59 9.75 10.18
N GLU A 32 -17.75 10.17 10.64
CA GLU A 32 -17.87 11.28 11.61
C GLU A 32 -17.12 10.96 12.90
N ALA A 33 -17.31 9.77 13.47
CA ALA A 33 -16.58 9.34 14.66
C ALA A 33 -15.06 9.29 14.44
N LEU A 34 -14.60 8.78 13.28
CA LEU A 34 -13.17 8.77 12.94
C LEU A 34 -12.58 10.18 12.78
N HIS A 35 -13.37 11.12 12.21
CA HIS A 35 -12.94 12.52 12.10
C HIS A 35 -12.84 13.17 13.48
N GLN A 36 -13.80 12.90 14.38
CA GLN A 36 -13.77 13.40 15.75
C GLN A 36 -12.54 12.87 16.50
N VAL A 37 -12.30 11.54 16.47
CA VAL A 37 -11.12 10.93 17.11
C VAL A 37 -9.83 11.57 16.59
N ARG A 38 -9.71 11.78 15.28
CA ARG A 38 -8.52 12.43 14.69
C ARG A 38 -8.36 13.86 15.23
N ALA A 39 -9.44 14.64 15.32
CA ALA A 39 -9.40 16.00 15.83
C ALA A 39 -8.96 16.02 17.30
N GLU A 40 -9.54 15.17 18.14
CA GLU A 40 -9.19 15.03 19.55
C GLU A 40 -7.72 14.59 19.75
N LEU A 41 -7.23 13.64 18.93
CA LEU A 41 -5.83 13.24 18.95
C LEU A 41 -4.91 14.40 18.56
N SER A 42 -5.28 15.18 17.53
CA SER A 42 -4.50 16.33 17.08
C SER A 42 -4.44 17.44 18.13
N GLU A 43 -5.49 17.62 18.92
CA GLU A 43 -5.57 18.68 19.94
C GLU A 43 -4.94 18.30 21.27
N HIS A 44 -5.10 17.04 21.69
CA HIS A 44 -4.77 16.63 23.06
C HIS A 44 -3.60 15.66 23.16
N PHE A 45 -3.17 15.04 22.06
CA PHE A 45 -2.12 14.04 22.09
C PHE A 45 -0.74 14.70 21.90
N PRO A 46 0.30 14.26 22.61
CA PRO A 46 1.61 14.91 22.54
C PRO A 46 2.41 14.54 21.28
N TYR A 47 1.82 13.84 20.33
CA TYR A 47 2.46 13.39 19.09
C TYR A 47 1.86 14.06 17.86
N PRO A 48 2.65 14.33 16.82
CA PRO A 48 2.12 14.87 15.56
C PRO A 48 1.06 13.95 14.93
N VAL A 49 -0.07 14.56 14.55
CA VAL A 49 -1.10 13.92 13.74
C VAL A 49 -1.01 14.54 12.34
N ILE A 50 -0.56 13.76 11.37
CA ILE A 50 -0.29 14.22 10.01
C ILE A 50 -1.45 13.79 9.11
N ASP A 51 -2.08 14.75 8.45
CA ASP A 51 -3.12 14.52 7.43
C ASP A 51 -2.80 15.41 6.22
N VAL A 52 -2.58 14.80 5.07
CA VAL A 52 -2.27 15.48 3.81
C VAL A 52 -3.42 15.29 2.85
N ASP A 53 -3.94 16.38 2.30
CA ASP A 53 -5.05 16.29 1.35
C ASP A 53 -4.64 15.53 0.08
N GLY A 54 -5.52 14.62 -0.34
CA GLY A 54 -5.26 13.75 -1.50
C GLY A 54 -4.30 12.58 -1.25
N ALA A 55 -3.53 12.59 -0.17
CA ALA A 55 -2.65 11.48 0.21
C ALA A 55 -3.36 10.47 1.12
N GLU A 56 -2.86 9.25 1.13
CA GLU A 56 -3.23 8.21 2.09
C GLU A 56 -2.18 8.13 3.21
N ALA A 57 -2.52 7.47 4.31
CA ALA A 57 -1.56 7.27 5.40
C ALA A 57 -0.29 6.55 4.92
N ASP A 58 -0.44 5.64 3.97
CA ASP A 58 0.65 4.86 3.40
C ASP A 58 1.65 5.74 2.65
N ASP A 59 1.16 6.77 1.93
CA ASP A 59 2.01 7.76 1.25
C ASP A 59 2.83 8.55 2.26
N VAL A 60 2.19 9.01 3.34
CA VAL A 60 2.85 9.79 4.39
C VAL A 60 3.89 8.95 5.11
N ILE A 61 3.54 7.71 5.49
CA ILE A 61 4.47 6.80 6.16
C ILE A 61 5.64 6.45 5.24
N GLY A 62 5.40 6.21 3.95
CA GLY A 62 6.44 5.96 2.96
C GLY A 62 7.41 7.14 2.84
N ALA A 63 6.90 8.37 2.72
CA ALA A 63 7.69 9.58 2.65
C ALA A 63 8.53 9.82 3.92
N LEU A 64 7.94 9.58 5.11
CA LEU A 64 8.66 9.69 6.38
C LEU A 64 9.74 8.61 6.53
N ALA A 65 9.48 7.39 6.08
CA ALA A 65 10.48 6.32 6.08
C ALA A 65 11.66 6.65 5.14
N GLU A 66 11.40 7.24 3.98
CA GLU A 66 12.44 7.75 3.08
C GLU A 66 13.20 8.92 3.71
N TYR A 67 12.50 9.88 4.29
CA TYR A 67 13.12 11.02 4.99
C TYR A 67 14.04 10.55 6.11
N SER A 68 13.69 9.48 6.85
CA SER A 68 14.54 8.92 7.90
C SER A 68 15.91 8.41 7.41
N GLN A 69 16.09 8.22 6.09
CA GLN A 69 17.38 7.85 5.51
C GLN A 69 18.31 9.05 5.36
N THR A 70 17.74 10.25 5.23
CA THR A 70 18.48 11.48 4.96
C THR A 70 18.59 12.38 6.18
N SER A 71 17.81 12.14 7.24
CA SER A 71 17.75 12.94 8.46
C SER A 71 18.96 12.71 9.38
N ASN A 72 20.15 12.91 8.84
CA ASN A 72 21.32 13.17 9.66
C ASN A 72 21.24 14.63 10.05
N LEU A 73 20.80 14.92 11.26
CA LEU A 73 20.95 16.24 11.88
C LEU A 73 22.43 16.69 11.71
N ASP A 74 22.69 17.44 10.65
CA ASP A 74 23.96 18.11 10.34
C ASP A 74 25.23 17.22 10.34
N GLY A 75 25.11 15.94 9.94
CA GLY A 75 26.27 15.04 9.87
C GLY A 75 26.78 14.51 11.23
N LEU A 76 26.04 14.76 12.30
CA LEU A 76 26.43 14.35 13.67
C LEU A 76 26.10 12.89 13.96
N LEU A 77 25.22 12.23 13.18
CA LEU A 77 24.87 10.83 13.34
C LEU A 77 25.18 10.05 12.05
N PRO A 78 26.01 9.01 12.10
CA PRO A 78 26.44 8.25 10.92
C PRO A 78 25.42 7.22 10.42
N SER A 79 24.22 7.14 10.99
CA SER A 79 23.22 6.12 10.63
C SER A 79 21.83 6.71 10.47
N ALA A 80 21.05 6.09 9.58
CA ALA A 80 19.63 6.39 9.43
C ALA A 80 18.88 6.21 10.76
N GLU A 81 17.93 7.11 11.03
CA GLU A 81 17.15 7.08 12.27
C GLU A 81 16.28 5.79 12.34
N PRO A 82 16.22 5.10 13.50
CA PRO A 82 15.34 3.95 13.65
C PRO A 82 13.88 4.31 13.38
N PHE A 83 13.23 3.55 12.50
CA PHE A 83 11.86 3.80 12.07
C PHE A 83 10.98 2.57 12.33
N LEU A 84 9.91 2.74 13.10
CA LEU A 84 8.98 1.65 13.42
C LEU A 84 7.59 1.96 12.85
N VAL A 85 7.12 1.13 11.91
CA VAL A 85 5.76 1.14 11.39
C VAL A 85 4.88 0.27 12.26
N LEU A 86 3.85 0.85 12.90
CA LEU A 86 2.84 0.11 13.67
C LEU A 86 1.63 -0.21 12.79
N SER A 87 1.77 -1.18 11.89
CA SER A 87 0.73 -1.63 10.99
C SER A 87 0.96 -3.07 10.54
N GLY A 88 -0.13 -3.83 10.36
CA GLY A 88 -0.09 -5.16 9.75
C GLY A 88 -0.28 -5.12 8.22
N ASP A 89 -0.38 -3.93 7.62
CA ASP A 89 -0.62 -3.78 6.20
C ASP A 89 0.58 -4.25 5.36
N HIS A 90 0.28 -4.97 4.29
CA HIS A 90 1.29 -5.54 3.40
C HIS A 90 2.01 -4.49 2.56
N ASP A 91 1.40 -3.32 2.34
CA ASP A 91 1.99 -2.24 1.56
C ASP A 91 3.27 -1.70 2.19
N PHE A 92 3.41 -1.81 3.52
CA PHE A 92 4.63 -1.42 4.23
C PHE A 92 5.77 -2.43 4.14
N ASN A 93 5.53 -3.63 3.62
CA ASN A 93 6.57 -4.64 3.45
C ASN A 93 7.75 -4.12 2.61
N GLN A 94 7.46 -3.32 1.58
CA GLN A 94 8.47 -2.72 0.72
C GLN A 94 9.41 -1.76 1.45
N LEU A 95 8.97 -1.15 2.56
CA LEU A 95 9.78 -0.22 3.33
C LEU A 95 10.90 -0.93 4.11
N GLN A 96 10.80 -2.25 4.31
CA GLN A 96 11.84 -3.05 4.95
C GLN A 96 13.08 -3.23 4.04
N LYS A 97 13.12 -2.62 2.86
CA LYS A 97 14.34 -2.45 2.05
C LYS A 97 15.40 -1.63 2.80
N TRP A 98 15.00 -0.78 3.73
CA TRP A 98 15.89 -0.02 4.61
C TRP A 98 16.08 -0.75 5.93
N SER A 99 17.34 -0.98 6.31
CA SER A 99 17.70 -1.77 7.51
C SER A 99 17.25 -1.15 8.84
N ASN A 100 17.06 0.17 8.87
CA ASN A 100 16.55 0.93 10.02
C ASN A 100 15.03 0.87 10.17
N VAL A 101 14.30 0.41 9.15
CA VAL A 101 12.84 0.31 9.16
C VAL A 101 12.41 -1.07 9.65
N LYS A 102 11.51 -1.08 10.63
CA LYS A 102 10.85 -2.29 11.13
C LYS A 102 9.35 -2.11 11.12
N GLN A 103 8.63 -3.20 10.90
CA GLN A 103 7.17 -3.23 10.91
C GLN A 103 6.67 -4.15 12.02
N TYR A 104 5.78 -3.64 12.86
CA TYR A 104 5.11 -4.41 13.90
C TYR A 104 3.61 -4.43 13.64
N ALA A 105 3.04 -5.62 13.61
CA ALA A 105 1.60 -5.84 13.41
C ALA A 105 0.89 -5.93 14.78
N PRO A 106 0.19 -4.87 15.24
CA PRO A 106 -0.37 -4.82 16.59
C PRO A 106 -1.42 -5.89 16.85
N VAL A 107 -2.26 -6.20 15.86
CA VAL A 107 -3.32 -7.23 15.99
C VAL A 107 -2.71 -8.62 16.18
N GLN A 108 -1.66 -8.95 15.42
CA GLN A 108 -0.95 -10.22 15.55
C GLN A 108 0.11 -10.21 16.65
N LYS A 109 0.35 -9.06 17.29
CA LYS A 109 1.35 -8.85 18.35
C LYS A 109 2.75 -9.36 17.99
N LYS A 110 3.19 -9.13 16.74
CA LYS A 110 4.49 -9.61 16.24
C LYS A 110 5.12 -8.67 15.23
N PHE A 111 6.43 -8.74 15.11
CA PHE A 111 7.14 -8.12 13.99
C PHE A 111 6.83 -8.87 12.68
N VAL A 112 6.60 -8.10 11.63
CA VAL A 112 6.42 -8.64 10.28
C VAL A 112 7.78 -9.05 9.74
N LYS A 113 7.89 -10.33 9.39
CA LYS A 113 9.09 -10.89 8.73
C LYS A 113 8.72 -11.22 7.29
N LEU A 114 9.52 -10.73 6.37
CA LEU A 114 9.35 -11.06 4.96
C LEU A 114 9.82 -12.49 4.68
N THR A 115 9.17 -13.14 3.74
CA THR A 115 9.54 -14.48 3.25
C THR A 115 10.56 -14.44 2.13
N ASP A 116 10.80 -13.24 1.59
CA ASP A 116 11.70 -12.97 0.48
C ASP A 116 12.29 -11.55 0.61
N LYS A 117 13.13 -11.14 -0.34
CA LYS A 117 13.63 -9.76 -0.40
C LYS A 117 12.47 -8.78 -0.62
N PRO A 118 12.52 -7.56 -0.03
CA PRO A 118 11.45 -6.57 -0.17
C PRO A 118 11.05 -6.29 -1.62
N GLU A 119 12.02 -6.25 -2.53
CA GLU A 119 11.81 -6.02 -3.96
C GLU A 119 11.02 -7.17 -4.62
N ALA A 120 11.31 -8.41 -4.24
CA ALA A 120 10.59 -9.58 -4.74
C ALA A 120 9.16 -9.63 -4.17
N VAL A 121 8.97 -9.24 -2.91
CA VAL A 121 7.64 -9.13 -2.28
C VAL A 121 6.82 -8.05 -2.97
N LEU A 122 7.42 -6.88 -3.24
CA LEU A 122 6.76 -5.81 -3.99
C LEU A 122 6.40 -6.26 -5.42
N MET A 123 7.33 -6.91 -6.12
CA MET A 123 7.08 -7.43 -7.47
C MET A 123 5.95 -8.45 -7.49
N GLU A 124 5.91 -9.36 -6.52
CA GLU A 124 4.79 -10.30 -6.36
C GLU A 124 3.46 -9.57 -6.19
N HIS A 125 3.43 -8.52 -5.37
CA HIS A 125 2.23 -7.70 -5.15
C HIS A 125 1.77 -7.00 -6.43
N ILE A 126 2.68 -6.40 -7.19
CA ILE A 126 2.40 -5.78 -8.49
C ILE A 126 1.83 -6.81 -9.48
N ILE A 127 2.45 -7.98 -9.60
CA ILE A 127 2.02 -9.04 -10.51
C ILE A 127 0.61 -9.54 -10.16
N MET A 128 0.33 -9.72 -8.86
CA MET A 128 -0.94 -10.26 -8.38
C MET A 128 -2.07 -9.23 -8.31
N GLY A 129 -1.73 -7.95 -8.28
CA GLY A 129 -2.66 -6.85 -8.02
C GLY A 129 -3.19 -6.86 -6.58
N ASP A 130 -4.03 -5.89 -6.28
CA ASP A 130 -4.70 -5.76 -4.98
C ASP A 130 -6.22 -5.65 -5.15
N LYS A 131 -6.91 -6.74 -4.81
CA LYS A 131 -8.37 -6.77 -4.85
C LYS A 131 -9.01 -5.79 -3.85
N GLY A 132 -8.38 -5.53 -2.71
CA GLY A 132 -8.85 -4.58 -1.70
C GLY A 132 -8.87 -3.15 -2.23
N ASP A 133 -7.88 -2.81 -3.02
CA ASP A 133 -7.72 -1.51 -3.68
C ASP A 133 -8.34 -1.45 -5.08
N GLY A 134 -8.89 -2.58 -5.55
CA GLY A 134 -9.54 -2.66 -6.84
C GLY A 134 -8.55 -2.69 -8.01
N VAL A 135 -7.30 -3.07 -7.75
CA VAL A 135 -6.24 -3.22 -8.74
C VAL A 135 -6.18 -4.67 -9.20
N PRO A 136 -6.52 -4.99 -10.45
CA PRO A 136 -6.44 -6.35 -10.96
C PRO A 136 -4.98 -6.81 -11.15
N ASN A 137 -4.78 -8.13 -11.28
CA ASN A 137 -3.47 -8.66 -11.65
C ASN A 137 -3.06 -8.20 -13.06
N ILE A 138 -1.77 -8.24 -13.37
CA ILE A 138 -1.20 -7.72 -14.63
C ILE A 138 -1.75 -8.35 -15.93
N LEU A 139 -2.44 -9.49 -15.84
CA LEU A 139 -3.06 -10.15 -16.99
C LEU A 139 -4.51 -9.73 -17.23
N SER A 140 -5.11 -8.96 -16.33
CA SER A 140 -6.54 -8.64 -16.31
C SER A 140 -6.82 -7.19 -16.71
N ASP A 141 -8.00 -6.96 -17.25
CA ASP A 141 -8.42 -5.61 -17.65
C ASP A 141 -8.63 -4.70 -16.42
N ASP A 142 -8.31 -3.43 -16.55
CA ASP A 142 -8.37 -2.41 -15.48
C ASP A 142 -9.73 -2.26 -14.82
N ASP A 143 -10.81 -2.57 -15.54
CA ASP A 143 -12.19 -2.46 -15.08
C ASP A 143 -12.75 -3.77 -14.48
N THR A 144 -11.93 -4.82 -14.38
CA THR A 144 -12.33 -6.16 -13.94
C THR A 144 -13.18 -6.14 -12.67
N PHE A 145 -12.79 -5.36 -11.67
CA PHE A 145 -13.54 -5.29 -10.40
C PHE A 145 -14.72 -4.32 -10.42
N VAL A 146 -14.78 -3.43 -11.40
CA VAL A 146 -15.90 -2.50 -11.61
C VAL A 146 -17.04 -3.19 -12.37
N THR A 147 -16.69 -3.95 -13.40
CA THR A 147 -17.63 -4.73 -14.21
C THR A 147 -18.11 -6.00 -13.51
N GLY A 148 -17.44 -6.41 -12.44
CA GLY A 148 -17.71 -7.66 -11.74
C GLY A 148 -17.19 -8.90 -12.47
N SER A 149 -16.28 -8.71 -13.42
CA SER A 149 -15.64 -9.79 -14.17
C SER A 149 -14.66 -10.57 -13.29
N ARG A 150 -14.33 -11.78 -13.71
CA ARG A 150 -13.27 -12.56 -13.06
C ARG A 150 -11.91 -12.15 -13.61
N GLN A 151 -10.92 -12.00 -12.72
CA GLN A 151 -9.54 -11.88 -13.14
C GLN A 151 -9.08 -13.08 -13.97
N ARG A 152 -8.21 -12.84 -14.93
CA ARG A 152 -7.48 -13.91 -15.62
C ARG A 152 -6.68 -14.72 -14.59
N PRO A 153 -6.70 -16.06 -14.65
CA PRO A 153 -6.03 -16.88 -13.65
C PRO A 153 -4.51 -16.70 -13.71
N MET A 154 -3.90 -16.46 -12.55
CA MET A 154 -2.47 -16.36 -12.39
C MET A 154 -1.93 -17.66 -11.76
N LYS A 155 -0.99 -18.33 -12.44
CA LYS A 155 -0.34 -19.53 -11.93
C LYS A 155 0.71 -19.18 -10.88
N LYS A 156 0.66 -19.82 -9.72
CA LYS A 156 1.61 -19.56 -8.62
C LYS A 156 3.07 -19.76 -9.02
N ASP A 157 3.35 -20.79 -9.83
CA ASP A 157 4.72 -21.07 -10.31
C ASP A 157 5.28 -19.93 -11.17
N LYS A 158 4.42 -19.32 -12.01
CA LYS A 158 4.82 -18.14 -12.80
C LYS A 158 5.09 -16.93 -11.92
N VAL A 159 4.27 -16.69 -10.91
CA VAL A 159 4.50 -15.58 -9.97
C VAL A 159 5.82 -15.79 -9.23
N ALA A 160 6.07 -17.00 -8.73
CA ALA A 160 7.32 -17.37 -8.05
C ALA A 160 8.56 -17.18 -8.93
N GLU A 161 8.44 -17.39 -10.24
CA GLU A 161 9.49 -17.16 -11.21
C GLU A 161 9.64 -15.66 -11.53
N TRP A 162 8.56 -15.00 -11.93
CA TRP A 162 8.56 -13.62 -12.43
C TRP A 162 8.97 -12.59 -11.39
N LYS A 163 8.66 -12.80 -10.11
CA LYS A 163 9.02 -11.86 -9.05
C LYS A 163 10.53 -11.68 -8.83
N HIS A 164 11.34 -12.55 -9.42
CA HIS A 164 12.81 -12.48 -9.39
C HIS A 164 13.43 -12.07 -10.72
N GLN A 165 12.59 -11.81 -11.74
CA GLN A 165 13.02 -11.40 -13.08
C GLN A 165 12.83 -9.88 -13.25
N LYS A 166 13.44 -9.35 -14.30
CA LYS A 166 13.14 -7.99 -14.73
C LYS A 166 11.80 -7.99 -15.48
N PRO A 167 11.01 -6.90 -15.38
CA PRO A 167 9.72 -6.81 -16.09
C PRO A 167 9.84 -7.11 -17.59
N GLU A 168 10.92 -6.69 -18.23
CA GLU A 168 11.19 -6.90 -19.65
C GLU A 168 11.30 -8.37 -20.05
N ASP A 169 11.64 -9.25 -19.11
CA ASP A 169 11.86 -10.67 -19.38
C ASP A 169 10.54 -11.47 -19.40
N PHE A 170 9.47 -10.98 -18.73
CA PHE A 170 8.21 -11.72 -18.64
C PHE A 170 6.99 -10.97 -19.18
N ILE A 171 7.06 -9.65 -19.35
CA ILE A 171 5.96 -8.85 -19.91
C ILE A 171 6.01 -8.98 -21.43
N THR A 172 4.95 -9.57 -22.01
CA THR A 172 4.91 -9.96 -23.43
C THR A 172 3.93 -9.14 -24.27
N SER A 173 3.17 -8.21 -23.66
CA SER A 173 2.19 -7.38 -24.37
C SER A 173 2.12 -5.95 -23.82
N ASP A 174 1.68 -5.02 -24.65
CA ASP A 174 1.45 -3.63 -24.26
C ASP A 174 0.41 -3.52 -23.14
N GLU A 175 -0.59 -4.40 -23.13
CA GLU A 175 -1.60 -4.49 -22.07
C GLU A 175 -0.96 -4.83 -20.72
N MET A 176 -0.07 -5.83 -20.68
CA MET A 176 0.66 -6.18 -19.46
C MET A 176 1.58 -5.04 -19.00
N TRP A 177 2.24 -4.33 -19.93
CA TRP A 177 3.05 -3.17 -19.59
C TRP A 177 2.24 -2.06 -18.96
N ARG A 178 1.10 -1.73 -19.56
CA ARG A 178 0.19 -0.72 -19.00
C ARG A 178 -0.28 -1.10 -17.60
N ASN A 179 -0.62 -2.37 -17.37
CA ASN A 179 -1.09 -2.85 -16.07
C ASN A 179 0.03 -2.95 -15.02
N PHE A 180 1.29 -3.00 -15.46
CA PHE A 180 2.46 -3.04 -14.60
C PHE A 180 2.88 -1.64 -14.10
N GLN A 181 2.67 -0.59 -14.91
CA GLN A 181 2.97 0.81 -14.58
C GLN A 181 2.03 1.41 -13.57
#